data_b36382b5d813fabbc46e26f1d89318b1
#
_entry.id   b36382b5d813fabbc46e26f1d89318b1
#
_cell.length_a   1.000
_cell.length_b   1.000
_cell.length_c   1.000
_cell.angle_alpha   90.00
_cell.angle_beta   90.00
_cell.angle_gamma   90.00
#
_symmetry.space_group_name_H-M   'P 1'
#
loop_
_entity.id
_entity.type
_entity.pdbx_description
1 polymer ?
#
loop_
_entity_poly.entity_id
_entity_poly.type
_entity_poly.pdbx_seq_one_letter_code
_entity_poly.pdbx_strand_id
1 'polypeptide(L)'
;MEKCTYKRVMLKISGEALSGANGFGFDFDTISRIAKEVKEIVDMDIEVGLVVGGGNIWRGRSSEGMDRTTADHMGMLATCINALALQDALEGIGVKTRVQTAIEMKDIAE
;
A
#
# COMPACT_ATOMS: atom_id res chain seq x y z
N MET A 1 14.68 -4.30 -29.22
CA MET A 1 13.95 -4.22 -27.96
C MET A 1 13.52 -2.79 -27.70
N GLU A 2 12.26 -2.60 -27.44
CA GLU A 2 11.74 -1.28 -27.17
C GLU A 2 12.19 -0.80 -25.80
N LYS A 3 12.64 0.44 -25.75
CA LYS A 3 12.95 1.06 -24.47
C LYS A 3 11.66 1.61 -23.89
N CYS A 4 11.48 1.42 -22.59
CA CYS A 4 10.39 2.05 -21.88
C CYS A 4 10.59 3.56 -21.88
N THR A 5 9.56 4.33 -22.21
CA THR A 5 9.64 5.78 -22.22
C THR A 5 9.55 6.39 -20.83
N TYR A 6 9.03 5.64 -19.87
CA TYR A 6 8.87 6.12 -18.51
C TYR A 6 9.94 5.53 -17.60
N LYS A 7 10.63 6.39 -16.87
CA LYS A 7 11.63 5.97 -15.90
C LYS A 7 11.08 5.87 -14.49
N ARG A 8 9.94 6.48 -14.25
CA ARG A 8 9.34 6.55 -12.93
C ARG A 8 7.82 6.56 -13.07
N VAL A 9 7.16 5.71 -12.29
CA VAL A 9 5.71 5.55 -12.33
C VAL A 9 5.16 5.62 -10.91
N MET A 10 4.04 6.33 -10.76
CA MET A 10 3.31 6.36 -9.51
C MET A 10 2.03 5.56 -9.67
N LEU A 11 1.83 4.55 -8.84
CA LEU A 11 0.64 3.72 -8.85
C LEU A 11 -0.17 3.96 -7.59
N LYS A 12 -1.48 4.10 -7.76
CA LYS A 12 -2.38 4.28 -6.64
C LYS A 12 -3.19 3.00 -6.47
N ILE A 13 -3.18 2.45 -5.25
CA ILE A 13 -3.88 1.22 -4.92
C ILE A 13 -4.88 1.54 -3.81
N SER A 14 -6.16 1.24 -4.03
CA SER A 14 -7.16 1.43 -2.98
C SER A 14 -6.96 0.36 -1.90
N GLY A 15 -7.26 0.73 -0.65
CA GLY A 15 -7.19 -0.24 0.44
C GLY A 15 -8.12 -1.42 0.20
N GLU A 16 -9.29 -1.16 -0.36
CA GLU A 16 -10.27 -2.22 -0.66
C GLU A 16 -9.71 -3.27 -1.61
N ALA A 17 -8.82 -2.89 -2.53
CA ALA A 17 -8.20 -3.85 -3.43
C ALA A 17 -7.41 -4.91 -2.68
N LEU A 18 -6.87 -4.59 -1.51
CA LEU A 18 -6.07 -5.54 -0.74
C LEU A 18 -6.91 -6.58 -0.01
N SER A 19 -8.20 -6.33 0.15
CA SER A 19 -9.10 -7.27 0.81
C SER A 19 -9.71 -8.29 -0.18
N GLY A 20 -9.56 -8.05 -1.47
CA GLY A 20 -10.16 -8.92 -2.48
C GLY A 20 -11.67 -9.02 -2.29
N ALA A 21 -12.21 -10.23 -2.35
CA ALA A 21 -13.64 -10.46 -2.17
C ALA A 21 -14.10 -10.38 -0.72
N ASN A 22 -13.18 -10.34 0.24
CA ASN A 22 -13.53 -10.35 1.66
C ASN A 22 -14.11 -9.02 2.16
N GLY A 23 -13.75 -7.91 1.52
CA GLY A 23 -14.25 -6.59 1.88
C GLY A 23 -13.61 -5.97 3.12
N PHE A 24 -12.82 -6.73 3.88
CA PHE A 24 -12.14 -6.28 5.07
C PHE A 24 -10.83 -7.03 5.23
N GLY A 25 -9.81 -6.33 5.79
CA GLY A 25 -8.51 -6.93 6.03
C GLY A 25 -7.75 -7.23 4.76
N PHE A 26 -7.08 -8.35 4.73
CA PHE A 26 -6.22 -8.74 3.61
C PHE A 26 -6.67 -10.03 2.95
N ASP A 27 -6.55 -10.07 1.65
CA ASP A 27 -6.54 -11.31 0.88
C ASP A 27 -5.11 -11.50 0.39
N PHE A 28 -4.39 -12.44 0.98
CA PHE A 28 -2.97 -12.61 0.70
C PHE A 28 -2.68 -13.05 -0.73
N ASP A 29 -3.61 -13.77 -1.36
CA ASP A 29 -3.45 -14.11 -2.78
C ASP A 29 -3.51 -12.85 -3.65
N THR A 30 -4.40 -11.92 -3.33
CA THR A 30 -4.50 -10.65 -4.04
C THR A 30 -3.24 -9.82 -3.84
N ILE A 31 -2.74 -9.73 -2.60
CA ILE A 31 -1.53 -8.98 -2.30
C ILE A 31 -0.33 -9.58 -3.04
N SER A 32 -0.24 -10.89 -3.07
CA SER A 32 0.84 -11.59 -3.78
C SER A 32 0.80 -11.28 -5.28
N ARG A 33 -0.39 -11.26 -5.86
CA ARG A 33 -0.56 -10.93 -7.28
C ARG A 33 -0.14 -9.49 -7.57
N ILE A 34 -0.57 -8.56 -6.72
CA ILE A 34 -0.17 -7.15 -6.85
C ILE A 34 1.34 -7.00 -6.77
N ALA A 35 1.96 -7.69 -5.82
CA ALA A 35 3.41 -7.64 -5.66
C ALA A 35 4.13 -8.15 -6.91
N LYS A 36 3.64 -9.22 -7.51
CA LYS A 36 4.22 -9.75 -8.74
C LYS A 36 4.09 -8.77 -9.90
N GLU A 37 2.95 -8.11 -10.02
CA GLU A 37 2.75 -7.10 -11.06
C GLU A 37 3.70 -5.92 -10.89
N VAL A 38 3.90 -5.47 -9.66
CA VAL A 38 4.86 -4.40 -9.36
C VAL A 38 6.27 -4.85 -9.70
N LYS A 39 6.63 -6.08 -9.35
CA LYS A 39 7.95 -6.61 -9.66
C LYS A 39 8.23 -6.61 -11.17
N GLU A 40 7.23 -6.96 -11.98
CA GLU A 40 7.39 -6.92 -13.42
C GLU A 40 7.78 -5.53 -13.92
N ILE A 41 7.18 -4.50 -13.35
CA ILE A 41 7.49 -3.12 -13.72
C ILE A 41 8.90 -2.74 -13.25
N VAL A 42 9.26 -3.12 -12.03
CA VAL A 42 10.60 -2.85 -11.49
C VAL A 42 11.66 -3.56 -12.32
N ASP A 43 11.38 -4.77 -12.76
CA ASP A 43 12.33 -5.54 -13.59
C ASP A 43 12.55 -4.92 -14.97
N MET A 44 11.69 -3.99 -15.38
CA MET A 44 11.89 -3.20 -16.61
C MET A 44 12.71 -1.94 -16.37
N ASP A 45 13.39 -1.85 -15.23
CA ASP A 45 14.21 -0.69 -14.86
C ASP A 45 13.39 0.59 -14.64
N ILE A 46 12.16 0.42 -14.19
CA ILE A 46 11.27 1.55 -13.87
C ILE A 46 11.20 1.71 -12.37
N GLU A 47 11.40 2.93 -11.88
CA GLU A 47 11.17 3.23 -10.49
C GLU A 47 9.67 3.31 -10.23
N VAL A 48 9.20 2.65 -9.18
CA VAL A 48 7.78 2.58 -8.86
C VAL A 48 7.52 3.18 -7.49
N GLY A 49 6.62 4.16 -7.44
CA GLY A 49 6.08 4.66 -6.19
C GLY A 49 4.66 4.12 -6.03
N LEU A 50 4.34 3.63 -4.84
CA LEU A 50 3.00 3.13 -4.53
C LEU A 50 2.35 4.02 -3.49
N VAL A 51 1.12 4.44 -3.78
CA VAL A 51 0.28 5.14 -2.81
C VAL A 51 -0.89 4.23 -2.50
N VAL A 52 -1.09 3.91 -1.23
CA VAL A 52 -2.12 2.96 -0.83
C VAL A 52 -3.07 3.60 0.18
N GLY A 53 -4.36 3.32 0.01
CA GLY A 53 -5.39 3.76 0.95
C GLY A 53 -5.57 2.76 2.10
N GLY A 54 -6.48 3.06 3.00
CA GLY A 54 -6.74 2.25 4.19
C GLY A 54 -8.16 1.71 4.33
N GLY A 55 -8.96 1.77 3.26
CA GLY A 55 -10.39 1.47 3.33
C GLY A 55 -10.74 0.03 3.67
N ASN A 56 -9.80 -0.90 3.57
CA ASN A 56 -10.01 -2.30 3.97
C ASN A 56 -9.91 -2.48 5.48
N ILE A 57 -9.35 -1.51 6.20
CA ILE A 57 -9.16 -1.56 7.65
C ILE A 57 -10.08 -0.55 8.34
N TRP A 58 -10.14 0.66 7.82
CA TRP A 58 -10.84 1.75 8.48
C TRP A 58 -11.47 2.72 7.50
N ARG A 59 -12.71 3.09 7.74
CA ARG A 59 -13.42 4.12 6.97
C ARG A 59 -13.97 5.16 7.93
N GLY A 60 -13.43 6.36 7.86
CA GLY A 60 -13.75 7.43 8.81
C GLY A 60 -15.23 7.76 8.92
N ARG A 61 -15.96 7.71 7.81
CA ARG A 61 -17.40 8.06 7.80
C ARG A 61 -18.29 7.03 8.49
N SER A 62 -17.73 5.88 8.85
CA SER A 62 -18.47 4.83 9.58
C SER A 62 -18.43 5.06 11.09
N SER A 63 -17.74 6.09 11.56
CA SER A 63 -17.47 6.32 12.99
C SER A 63 -18.28 7.48 13.52
N GLU A 64 -19.61 7.34 13.56
CA GLU A 64 -20.46 8.36 14.16
C GLU A 64 -20.10 8.61 15.61
N GLY A 65 -20.03 9.89 15.98
CA GLY A 65 -19.69 10.29 17.34
C GLY A 65 -18.22 10.31 17.66
N MET A 66 -17.36 9.85 16.76
CA MET A 66 -15.93 9.91 16.97
C MET A 66 -15.37 11.27 16.57
N ASP A 67 -14.39 11.75 17.32
CA ASP A 67 -13.66 12.96 16.97
C ASP A 67 -13.01 12.81 15.58
N ARG A 68 -13.19 13.84 14.76
CA ARG A 68 -12.70 13.79 13.38
C ARG A 68 -11.19 13.63 13.29
N THR A 69 -10.46 14.32 14.17
CA THR A 69 -8.99 14.22 14.17
C THR A 69 -8.55 12.81 14.51
N THR A 70 -9.21 12.17 15.48
CA THR A 70 -8.93 10.79 15.84
C THR A 70 -9.23 9.85 14.67
N ALA A 71 -10.38 10.04 14.02
CA ALA A 71 -10.74 9.21 12.85
C ALA A 71 -9.73 9.36 11.72
N ASP A 72 -9.25 10.58 11.49
CA ASP A 72 -8.24 10.83 10.45
C ASP A 72 -6.92 10.13 10.79
N HIS A 73 -6.52 10.16 12.07
CA HIS A 73 -5.31 9.47 12.51
C HIS A 73 -5.46 7.95 12.34
N MET A 74 -6.62 7.41 12.62
CA MET A 74 -6.87 5.98 12.41
C MET A 74 -6.77 5.62 10.93
N GLY A 75 -7.26 6.49 10.06
CA GLY A 75 -7.11 6.29 8.63
C GLY A 75 -5.66 6.29 8.19
N MET A 76 -4.85 7.19 8.73
CA MET A 76 -3.42 7.22 8.45
C MET A 76 -2.71 5.95 8.91
N LEU A 77 -3.06 5.47 10.10
CA LEU A 77 -2.51 4.22 10.62
C LEU A 77 -2.92 3.03 9.77
N ALA A 78 -4.15 3.03 9.27
CA ALA A 78 -4.62 1.97 8.37
C ALA A 78 -3.79 1.93 7.08
N THR A 79 -3.46 3.10 6.52
CA THR A 79 -2.60 3.13 5.33
C THR A 79 -1.20 2.60 5.64
N CYS A 80 -0.68 2.87 6.84
CA CYS A 80 0.62 2.35 7.25
C CYS A 80 0.61 0.83 7.36
N ILE A 81 -0.46 0.26 7.89
CA ILE A 81 -0.62 -1.20 7.96
C ILE A 81 -0.56 -1.80 6.57
N ASN A 82 -1.29 -1.23 5.63
CA ASN A 82 -1.32 -1.70 4.25
C ASN A 82 0.04 -1.56 3.57
N ALA A 83 0.73 -0.45 3.82
CA ALA A 83 2.05 -0.24 3.25
C ALA A 83 3.04 -1.29 3.74
N LEU A 84 2.97 -1.65 5.01
CA LEU A 84 3.84 -2.68 5.58
C LEU A 84 3.53 -4.05 5.00
N ALA A 85 2.25 -4.37 4.79
CA ALA A 85 1.86 -5.63 4.17
C ALA A 85 2.40 -5.75 2.74
N LEU A 86 2.31 -4.65 1.98
CA LEU A 86 2.87 -4.63 0.62
C LEU A 86 4.39 -4.72 0.63
N GLN A 87 5.04 -4.03 1.57
CA GLN A 87 6.50 -4.12 1.72
C GLN A 87 6.93 -5.57 1.96
N ASP A 88 6.26 -6.25 2.88
CA ASP A 88 6.59 -7.63 3.19
C ASP A 88 6.45 -8.53 1.96
N ALA A 89 5.34 -8.37 1.23
CA ALA A 89 5.09 -9.17 0.03
C ALA A 89 6.14 -8.90 -1.05
N LEU A 90 6.50 -7.63 -1.25
CA LEU A 90 7.49 -7.26 -2.27
C LEU A 90 8.87 -7.76 -1.91
N GLU A 91 9.28 -7.58 -0.65
CA GLU A 91 10.60 -8.04 -0.21
C GLU A 91 10.70 -9.55 -0.26
N GLY A 92 9.60 -10.24 0.00
CA GLY A 92 9.54 -11.69 -0.09
C GLY A 92 9.82 -12.24 -1.49
N ILE A 93 9.63 -11.42 -2.53
CA ILE A 93 9.94 -11.82 -3.91
C ILE A 93 11.15 -11.06 -4.49
N GLY A 94 11.94 -10.45 -3.61
CA GLY A 94 13.23 -9.86 -3.98
C GLY A 94 13.20 -8.40 -4.42
N VAL A 95 12.11 -7.69 -4.17
CA VAL A 95 12.02 -6.26 -4.50
C VAL A 95 12.34 -5.45 -3.25
N LYS A 96 13.37 -4.62 -3.31
CA LYS A 96 13.70 -3.73 -2.20
C LYS A 96 12.67 -2.61 -2.10
N THR A 97 12.18 -2.35 -0.92
CA THR A 97 11.14 -1.36 -0.69
C THR A 97 11.49 -0.44 0.46
N ARG A 98 10.89 0.73 0.46
CA ARG A 98 10.99 1.69 1.55
C ARG A 98 9.59 2.24 1.82
N VAL A 99 9.15 2.15 3.06
CA VAL A 99 7.86 2.68 3.47
C VAL A 99 8.04 4.08 4.05
N GLN A 100 7.23 5.02 3.57
CA GLN A 100 7.18 6.37 4.11
C GLN A 100 5.77 6.65 4.59
N THR A 101 5.64 7.30 5.73
CA THR A 101 4.34 7.58 6.33
C THR A 101 4.13 9.08 6.46
N ALA A 102 2.85 9.49 6.53
CA ALA A 102 2.48 10.88 6.76
C ALA A 102 2.70 11.30 8.21
N ILE A 103 2.80 10.34 9.13
CA ILE A 103 3.10 10.60 10.53
C ILE A 103 4.42 9.93 10.88
N GLU A 104 5.09 10.47 11.91
CA GLU A 104 6.38 9.95 12.29
C GLU A 104 6.25 8.61 13.01
N MET A 105 6.92 7.59 12.46
CA MET A 105 6.91 6.24 13.02
C MET A 105 8.32 5.64 12.87
N LYS A 106 9.24 6.16 13.66
CA LYS A 106 10.67 5.89 13.51
C LYS A 106 11.06 4.43 13.59
N ASP A 107 10.35 3.66 14.40
CA ASP A 107 10.67 2.25 14.60
C ASP A 107 10.02 1.33 13.58
N ILE A 108 9.10 1.84 12.76
CA ILE A 108 8.31 1.05 11.83
C ILE A 108 8.59 1.45 10.38
N ALA A 109 8.63 2.76 10.11
CA ALA A 109 8.78 3.28 8.75
C ALA A 109 9.56 4.58 8.75
N GLU A 110 10.09 4.91 7.60
CA GLU A 110 10.85 6.14 7.40
C GLU A 110 9.97 7.32 7.01
#